data_8a6d6412f5feef11fa175c29cca2aa2e
#
_entry.id   8a6d6412f5feef11fa175c29cca2aa2e
#
_cell.length_a   1.000
_cell.length_b   1.000
_cell.length_c   1.000
_cell.angle_alpha   90.00
_cell.angle_beta   90.00
_cell.angle_gamma   90.00
#
_symmetry.space_group_name_H-M   'P 1'
#
loop_
_entity.id
_entity.type
_entity.pdbx_description
1 polymer ?
#
loop_
_entity_poly.entity_id
_entity_poly.type
_entity_poly.pdbx_seq_one_letter_code
_entity_poly.pdbx_strand_id
1 'polypeptide(L)'
;MWCTAGGGEEETKDMKIVHISDIHAAEPHFLPDLAEKVIEKINEIEPEIVVVTGDLTESGYAFEFERAKGYIERIECGVKVVIPGNHDARNVGYLAFEEIFGPRSKVERYGGITIVGIDSTQPDLDDGHVGREKYEWIEKCLKTSDFKVVALHHHLIPVPKTGRERNIPMDAGDVLELLIRCETDLVLCGHKHVPWIWNLNGMIIVNAGTACTNRTKWNISQSFNLIEIDEPEKEKGTIRIYRMYPRGGEELVLEKRRVKK
;
A
#
# COMPACT_ATOMS: atom_id res chain seq x y z
N MET A 1 23.15 -24.36 44.35
CA MET A 1 22.77 -24.76 42.98
C MET A 1 21.88 -23.64 42.46
N TRP A 2 22.43 -22.71 41.72
CA TRP A 2 21.73 -21.54 41.20
C TRP A 2 21.31 -21.85 39.77
N CYS A 3 20.00 -21.94 39.50
CA CYS A 3 19.46 -21.99 38.15
C CYS A 3 19.45 -20.58 37.58
N THR A 4 20.32 -20.32 36.64
CA THR A 4 20.24 -19.15 35.76
C THR A 4 19.12 -19.40 34.79
N ALA A 5 18.01 -18.67 34.94
CA ALA A 5 16.99 -18.55 33.90
C ALA A 5 17.62 -17.79 32.70
N GLY A 6 17.88 -18.51 31.62
CA GLY A 6 18.22 -17.92 30.35
C GLY A 6 16.99 -17.20 29.80
N GLY A 7 16.92 -15.90 29.96
CA GLY A 7 16.03 -15.08 29.17
C GLY A 7 16.58 -15.08 27.75
N GLY A 8 15.95 -15.83 26.84
CA GLY A 8 16.15 -15.63 25.42
C GLY A 8 15.64 -14.23 25.08
N GLU A 9 16.52 -13.33 24.74
CA GLU A 9 16.13 -12.12 24.02
C GLU A 9 15.49 -12.60 22.72
N GLU A 10 14.18 -12.42 22.57
CA GLU A 10 13.55 -12.56 21.24
C GLU A 10 14.28 -11.57 20.32
N GLU A 11 15.00 -12.08 19.34
CA GLU A 11 15.58 -11.26 18.27
C GLU A 11 14.42 -10.55 17.59
N THR A 12 14.26 -9.27 17.89
CA THR A 12 13.30 -8.41 17.21
C THR A 12 13.74 -8.26 15.78
N LYS A 13 12.94 -8.79 14.87
CA LYS A 13 13.25 -8.83 13.44
C LYS A 13 12.78 -7.53 12.78
N ASP A 14 13.65 -6.95 11.97
CA ASP A 14 13.26 -5.87 11.06
C ASP A 14 12.21 -6.39 10.05
N MET A 15 11.23 -5.57 9.75
CA MET A 15 10.11 -5.91 8.89
C MET A 15 10.20 -5.19 7.55
N LYS A 16 10.04 -5.93 6.47
CA LYS A 16 10.00 -5.41 5.11
C LYS A 16 8.57 -5.44 4.57
N ILE A 17 8.07 -4.28 4.17
CA ILE A 17 6.81 -4.13 3.45
C ILE A 17 7.14 -3.73 2.01
N VAL A 18 6.64 -4.48 1.05
CA VAL A 18 6.63 -4.05 -0.35
C VAL A 18 5.27 -3.44 -0.67
N HIS A 19 5.28 -2.27 -1.27
CA HIS A 19 4.09 -1.53 -1.71
C HIS A 19 4.10 -1.37 -3.21
N ILE A 20 3.14 -2.02 -3.88
CA ILE A 20 2.89 -1.93 -5.32
C ILE A 20 1.49 -1.37 -5.58
N SER A 21 1.29 -0.74 -6.73
CA SER A 21 0.02 -0.13 -7.13
C SER A 21 -0.12 -0.04 -8.64
N ASP A 22 -1.33 0.17 -9.11
CA ASP A 22 -1.62 0.56 -10.49
C ASP A 22 -1.03 -0.45 -11.50
N ILE A 23 -1.40 -1.73 -11.32
CA ILE A 23 -0.93 -2.87 -12.15
C ILE A 23 -1.54 -2.79 -13.55
N HIS A 24 -2.87 -2.46 -13.65
CA HIS A 24 -3.63 -2.40 -14.89
C HIS A 24 -3.35 -3.60 -15.81
N ALA A 25 -3.65 -4.81 -15.35
CA ALA A 25 -3.28 -6.07 -16.00
C ALA A 25 -4.04 -6.34 -17.30
N ALA A 26 -4.14 -5.32 -18.19
CA ALA A 26 -4.81 -5.40 -19.50
C ALA A 26 -4.11 -4.53 -20.56
N GLU A 27 -4.29 -4.95 -21.81
CA GLU A 27 -3.83 -4.16 -22.97
C GLU A 27 -4.60 -2.82 -23.07
N PRO A 28 -3.98 -1.76 -23.65
CA PRO A 28 -2.66 -1.75 -24.29
C PRO A 28 -1.52 -1.26 -23.35
N HIS A 29 -1.78 -1.08 -22.08
CA HIS A 29 -0.85 -0.36 -21.19
C HIS A 29 0.02 -1.27 -20.33
N PHE A 30 -0.42 -2.50 -20.09
CA PHE A 30 0.29 -3.48 -19.31
C PHE A 30 1.58 -3.96 -19.99
N LEU A 31 2.63 -4.10 -19.23
CA LEU A 31 3.96 -4.55 -19.66
C LEU A 31 4.31 -5.90 -19.00
N PRO A 32 3.93 -7.04 -19.62
CA PRO A 32 4.14 -8.37 -19.01
C PRO A 32 5.59 -8.64 -18.60
N ASP A 33 6.54 -8.35 -19.46
CA ASP A 33 7.98 -8.55 -19.19
C ASP A 33 8.46 -7.73 -17.98
N LEU A 34 7.81 -6.58 -17.74
CA LEU A 34 8.15 -5.75 -16.60
C LEU A 34 7.49 -6.28 -15.32
N ALA A 35 6.27 -6.80 -15.42
CA ALA A 35 5.59 -7.46 -14.30
C ALA A 35 6.37 -8.68 -13.80
N GLU A 36 6.94 -9.49 -14.73
CA GLU A 36 7.84 -10.58 -14.36
C GLU A 36 9.04 -10.09 -13.53
N LYS A 37 9.71 -9.04 -13.99
CA LYS A 37 10.84 -8.44 -13.28
C LYS A 37 10.45 -7.87 -11.92
N VAL A 38 9.23 -7.32 -11.79
CA VAL A 38 8.70 -6.84 -10.49
C VAL A 38 8.57 -8.01 -9.53
N ILE A 39 7.97 -9.13 -9.96
CA ILE A 39 7.80 -10.33 -9.13
C ILE A 39 9.16 -10.89 -8.71
N GLU A 40 10.07 -11.08 -9.67
CA GLU A 40 11.43 -11.57 -9.41
C GLU A 40 12.11 -10.70 -8.35
N LYS A 41 12.09 -9.38 -8.53
CA LYS A 41 12.73 -8.45 -7.60
C LYS A 41 12.06 -8.43 -6.22
N ILE A 42 10.74 -8.58 -6.14
CA ILE A 42 10.03 -8.67 -4.86
C ILE A 42 10.41 -9.97 -4.14
N ASN A 43 10.49 -11.09 -4.86
CA ASN A 43 10.88 -12.37 -4.26
C ASN A 43 12.36 -12.38 -3.81
N GLU A 44 13.26 -11.66 -4.52
CA GLU A 44 14.64 -11.44 -4.07
C GLU A 44 14.73 -10.60 -2.78
N ILE A 45 13.78 -9.68 -2.55
CA ILE A 45 13.70 -8.87 -1.33
C ILE A 45 13.27 -9.71 -0.12
N GLU A 46 12.50 -10.78 -0.36
CA GLU A 46 11.90 -11.64 0.67
C GLU A 46 11.09 -10.81 1.70
N PRO A 47 10.05 -10.07 1.27
CA PRO A 47 9.28 -9.23 2.18
C PRO A 47 8.37 -10.09 3.08
N GLU A 48 8.14 -9.64 4.30
CA GLU A 48 7.15 -10.24 5.18
C GLU A 48 5.72 -9.86 4.74
N ILE A 49 5.54 -8.66 4.20
CA ILE A 49 4.24 -8.09 3.85
C ILE A 49 4.29 -7.49 2.44
N VAL A 50 3.25 -7.76 1.66
CA VAL A 50 3.03 -7.07 0.38
C VAL A 50 1.68 -6.36 0.42
N VAL A 51 1.67 -5.06 0.12
CA VAL A 51 0.47 -4.24 0.03
C VAL A 51 0.27 -3.80 -1.42
N VAL A 52 -0.91 -4.11 -1.96
CA VAL A 52 -1.32 -3.73 -3.32
C VAL A 52 -2.46 -2.72 -3.22
N THR A 53 -2.19 -1.47 -3.60
CA THR A 53 -3.13 -0.35 -3.42
C THR A 53 -3.97 -0.09 -4.66
N GLY A 54 -4.53 -1.14 -5.26
CA GLY A 54 -5.59 -1.05 -6.27
C GLY A 54 -5.14 -0.77 -7.70
N ASP A 55 -6.13 -0.55 -8.57
CA ASP A 55 -6.03 -0.49 -10.01
C ASP A 55 -5.32 -1.73 -10.57
N LEU A 56 -5.85 -2.89 -10.18
CA LEU A 56 -5.40 -4.20 -10.67
C LEU A 56 -5.77 -4.38 -12.14
N THR A 57 -6.93 -3.84 -12.50
CA THR A 57 -7.58 -3.96 -13.81
C THR A 57 -7.57 -2.62 -14.55
N GLU A 58 -7.90 -2.63 -15.83
CA GLU A 58 -8.15 -1.42 -16.63
C GLU A 58 -9.65 -1.05 -16.60
N SER A 59 -10.52 -2.06 -16.61
CA SER A 59 -11.96 -1.87 -16.81
C SER A 59 -12.84 -2.67 -15.84
N GLY A 60 -12.28 -3.36 -14.84
CA GLY A 60 -13.03 -4.11 -13.85
C GLY A 60 -13.61 -5.43 -14.36
N TYR A 61 -13.13 -5.97 -15.47
CA TYR A 61 -13.62 -7.26 -15.96
C TYR A 61 -12.96 -8.44 -15.24
N ALA A 62 -13.73 -9.51 -15.03
CA ALA A 62 -13.28 -10.70 -14.29
C ALA A 62 -11.97 -11.29 -14.86
N PHE A 63 -11.81 -11.35 -16.18
CA PHE A 63 -10.58 -11.89 -16.79
C PHE A 63 -9.33 -11.01 -16.51
N GLU A 64 -9.51 -9.71 -16.29
CA GLU A 64 -8.42 -8.80 -15.90
C GLU A 64 -8.00 -9.07 -14.46
N PHE A 65 -8.97 -9.29 -13.56
CA PHE A 65 -8.70 -9.69 -12.17
C PHE A 65 -7.99 -11.03 -12.09
N GLU A 66 -8.41 -12.05 -12.87
CA GLU A 66 -7.73 -13.34 -12.91
C GLU A 66 -6.28 -13.19 -13.39
N ARG A 67 -6.04 -12.33 -14.39
CA ARG A 67 -4.67 -12.03 -14.84
C ARG A 67 -3.86 -11.37 -13.72
N ALA A 68 -4.38 -10.33 -13.07
CA ALA A 68 -3.71 -9.66 -11.96
C ALA A 68 -3.42 -10.61 -10.80
N LYS A 69 -4.40 -11.46 -10.45
CA LYS A 69 -4.26 -12.50 -9.44
C LYS A 69 -3.10 -13.44 -9.76
N GLY A 70 -3.01 -13.90 -11.02
CA GLY A 70 -1.92 -14.78 -11.46
C GLY A 70 -0.52 -14.19 -11.26
N TYR A 71 -0.37 -12.87 -11.34
CA TYR A 71 0.88 -12.18 -11.00
C TYR A 71 1.08 -12.05 -9.49
N ILE A 72 0.04 -11.62 -8.76
CA ILE A 72 0.10 -11.38 -7.31
C ILE A 72 0.36 -12.67 -6.53
N GLU A 73 -0.24 -13.79 -6.94
CA GLU A 73 -0.07 -15.08 -6.26
C GLU A 73 1.36 -15.61 -6.32
N ARG A 74 2.13 -15.27 -7.34
CA ARG A 74 3.53 -15.66 -7.51
C ARG A 74 4.50 -14.86 -6.63
N ILE A 75 4.04 -13.81 -5.98
CA ILE A 75 4.85 -13.08 -5.00
C ILE A 75 4.90 -13.91 -3.71
N GLU A 76 6.09 -14.21 -3.24
CA GLU A 76 6.33 -14.95 -2.00
C GLU A 76 6.43 -13.98 -0.82
N CYS A 77 5.51 -14.10 0.15
CA CYS A 77 5.53 -13.30 1.37
C CYS A 77 4.61 -13.89 2.45
N GLY A 78 4.75 -13.45 3.68
CA GLY A 78 3.92 -13.89 4.81
C GLY A 78 2.47 -13.44 4.68
N VAL A 79 2.24 -12.16 4.35
CA VAL A 79 0.91 -11.56 4.24
C VAL A 79 0.79 -10.70 2.99
N LYS A 80 -0.34 -10.85 2.28
CA LYS A 80 -0.74 -9.98 1.16
C LYS A 80 -2.00 -9.21 1.51
N VAL A 81 -1.93 -7.89 1.42
CA VAL A 81 -3.10 -7.01 1.55
C VAL A 81 -3.39 -6.40 0.19
N VAL A 82 -4.51 -6.78 -0.40
CA VAL A 82 -4.96 -6.28 -1.71
C VAL A 82 -6.25 -5.50 -1.50
N ILE A 83 -6.30 -4.27 -1.97
CA ILE A 83 -7.49 -3.40 -1.96
C ILE A 83 -7.82 -2.95 -3.38
N PRO A 84 -9.09 -2.57 -3.67
CA PRO A 84 -9.46 -2.12 -5.01
C PRO A 84 -9.04 -0.67 -5.27
N GLY A 85 -8.85 -0.33 -6.56
CA GLY A 85 -8.78 1.01 -7.10
C GLY A 85 -10.03 1.39 -7.89
N ASN A 86 -10.10 2.63 -8.39
CA ASN A 86 -11.27 3.11 -9.13
C ASN A 86 -11.49 2.35 -10.44
N HIS A 87 -10.45 1.89 -11.12
CA HIS A 87 -10.58 1.03 -12.29
C HIS A 87 -11.18 -0.33 -11.95
N ASP A 88 -10.91 -0.85 -10.76
CA ASP A 88 -11.47 -2.12 -10.26
C ASP A 88 -12.96 -2.03 -9.91
N ALA A 89 -13.47 -0.81 -9.71
CA ALA A 89 -14.88 -0.57 -9.40
C ALA A 89 -15.75 -0.31 -10.65
N ARG A 90 -15.15 -0.27 -11.86
CA ARG A 90 -15.86 -0.09 -13.13
C ARG A 90 -16.63 -1.34 -13.51
N ASN A 91 -17.71 -1.15 -14.27
CA ASN A 91 -18.48 -2.25 -14.86
C ASN A 91 -18.85 -3.36 -13.84
N VAL A 92 -19.28 -2.99 -12.65
CA VAL A 92 -19.56 -3.88 -11.51
C VAL A 92 -18.36 -4.72 -11.04
N GLY A 93 -17.14 -4.32 -11.40
CA GLY A 93 -15.90 -5.02 -11.06
C GLY A 93 -15.67 -5.19 -9.58
N TYR A 94 -16.27 -4.35 -8.72
CA TYR A 94 -16.23 -4.50 -7.27
C TYR A 94 -16.79 -5.85 -6.79
N LEU A 95 -17.75 -6.47 -7.53
CA LEU A 95 -18.25 -7.80 -7.21
C LEU A 95 -17.22 -8.88 -7.57
N ALA A 96 -16.60 -8.77 -8.75
CA ALA A 96 -15.52 -9.68 -9.16
C ALA A 96 -14.30 -9.56 -8.23
N PHE A 97 -13.97 -8.34 -7.79
CA PHE A 97 -12.92 -8.13 -6.79
C PHE A 97 -13.24 -8.89 -5.48
N GLU A 98 -14.46 -8.76 -4.96
CA GLU A 98 -14.88 -9.43 -3.71
C GLU A 98 -14.84 -10.96 -3.85
N GLU A 99 -15.22 -11.50 -5.00
CA GLU A 99 -15.17 -12.93 -5.27
C GLU A 99 -13.72 -13.47 -5.31
N ILE A 100 -12.80 -12.69 -5.88
CA ILE A 100 -11.42 -13.12 -6.16
C ILE A 100 -10.46 -12.80 -5.00
N PHE A 101 -10.57 -11.62 -4.39
CA PHE A 101 -9.65 -11.11 -3.36
C PHE A 101 -10.29 -10.94 -1.97
N GLY A 102 -11.58 -11.24 -1.84
CA GLY A 102 -12.34 -11.09 -0.60
C GLY A 102 -12.74 -9.63 -0.31
N PRO A 103 -13.03 -9.29 0.94
CA PRO A 103 -13.57 -7.98 1.30
C PRO A 103 -12.72 -6.82 0.80
N ARG A 104 -13.36 -5.76 0.28
CA ARG A 104 -12.70 -4.55 -0.23
C ARG A 104 -12.04 -3.72 0.88
N SER A 105 -12.60 -3.77 2.09
CA SER A 105 -11.94 -3.25 3.29
C SER A 105 -11.63 -4.39 4.23
N LYS A 106 -10.41 -4.40 4.78
CA LYS A 106 -9.93 -5.51 5.61
C LYS A 106 -8.87 -5.06 6.61
N VAL A 107 -8.60 -5.87 7.61
CA VAL A 107 -7.51 -5.64 8.56
C VAL A 107 -6.68 -6.92 8.68
N GLU A 108 -5.36 -6.74 8.61
CA GLU A 108 -4.37 -7.80 8.81
C GLU A 108 -3.39 -7.39 9.90
N ARG A 109 -2.89 -8.38 10.64
CA ARG A 109 -1.90 -8.16 11.71
C ARG A 109 -0.77 -9.17 11.56
N TYR A 110 0.45 -8.65 11.53
CA TYR A 110 1.64 -9.49 11.38
C TYR A 110 2.86 -8.79 11.97
N GLY A 111 3.62 -9.49 12.82
CA GLY A 111 4.91 -9.03 13.34
C GLY A 111 4.89 -7.63 13.97
N GLY A 112 3.90 -7.32 14.81
CA GLY A 112 3.76 -6.00 15.46
C GLY A 112 3.29 -4.89 14.51
N ILE A 113 2.80 -5.24 13.32
CA ILE A 113 2.22 -4.30 12.34
C ILE A 113 0.73 -4.60 12.17
N THR A 114 -0.10 -3.57 12.29
CA THR A 114 -1.52 -3.61 11.93
C THR A 114 -1.72 -2.85 10.61
N ILE A 115 -2.28 -3.53 9.60
CA ILE A 115 -2.56 -2.96 8.28
C ILE A 115 -4.08 -2.87 8.13
N VAL A 116 -4.61 -1.66 7.94
CA VAL A 116 -6.02 -1.42 7.63
C VAL A 116 -6.15 -1.01 6.17
N GLY A 117 -6.61 -1.96 5.35
CA GLY A 117 -6.97 -1.71 3.97
C GLY A 117 -8.37 -1.12 3.88
N ILE A 118 -8.51 0.02 3.20
CA ILE A 118 -9.76 0.78 3.10
C ILE A 118 -10.16 0.89 1.63
N ASP A 119 -11.36 0.45 1.31
CA ASP A 119 -11.98 0.75 0.03
C ASP A 119 -12.37 2.23 -0.01
N SER A 120 -11.73 2.96 -0.91
CA SER A 120 -12.00 4.36 -1.22
C SER A 120 -12.66 4.55 -2.59
N THR A 121 -13.15 3.47 -3.20
CA THR A 121 -13.74 3.50 -4.54
C THR A 121 -15.24 3.79 -4.52
N GLN A 122 -15.74 4.31 -5.64
CA GLN A 122 -17.15 4.40 -5.94
C GLN A 122 -17.43 3.73 -7.30
N PRO A 123 -18.53 2.98 -7.46
CA PRO A 123 -18.83 2.33 -8.72
C PRO A 123 -18.86 3.30 -9.89
N ASP A 124 -18.11 3.00 -10.95
CA ASP A 124 -18.04 3.76 -12.22
C ASP A 124 -17.58 5.23 -12.06
N LEU A 125 -16.94 5.59 -10.94
CA LEU A 125 -16.39 6.91 -10.72
C LEU A 125 -14.87 6.86 -10.52
N ASP A 126 -14.18 7.88 -11.02
CA ASP A 126 -12.75 8.05 -10.76
C ASP A 126 -12.48 8.79 -9.43
N ASP A 127 -13.51 9.42 -8.86
CA ASP A 127 -13.43 10.14 -7.59
C ASP A 127 -13.48 9.17 -6.41
N GLY A 128 -12.70 9.45 -5.37
CA GLY A 128 -12.66 8.64 -4.15
C GLY A 128 -13.69 9.07 -3.11
N HIS A 129 -14.09 8.13 -2.27
CA HIS A 129 -14.88 8.37 -1.08
C HIS A 129 -14.69 7.23 -0.07
N VAL A 130 -14.23 7.52 1.13
CA VAL A 130 -14.10 6.52 2.19
C VAL A 130 -15.46 6.24 2.83
N GLY A 131 -16.18 7.30 3.19
CA GLY A 131 -17.52 7.23 3.79
C GLY A 131 -17.49 7.19 5.33
N ARG A 132 -18.30 8.05 5.93
CA ARG A 132 -18.38 8.20 7.39
C ARG A 132 -18.84 6.96 8.13
N GLU A 133 -19.56 6.08 7.46
CA GLU A 133 -20.01 4.79 7.98
C GLU A 133 -18.85 3.85 8.32
N LYS A 134 -17.67 4.06 7.70
CA LYS A 134 -16.46 3.25 7.96
C LYS A 134 -15.57 3.83 9.08
N TYR A 135 -15.75 5.09 9.47
CA TYR A 135 -14.84 5.77 10.40
C TYR A 135 -14.73 5.07 11.75
N GLU A 136 -15.85 4.67 12.34
CA GLU A 136 -15.86 3.95 13.62
C GLU A 136 -15.11 2.60 13.52
N TRP A 137 -15.26 1.91 12.39
CA TRP A 137 -14.56 0.65 12.14
C TRP A 137 -13.06 0.89 11.99
N ILE A 138 -12.65 1.92 11.22
CA ILE A 138 -11.23 2.30 11.06
C ILE A 138 -10.61 2.61 12.42
N GLU A 139 -11.28 3.43 13.22
CA GLU A 139 -10.82 3.81 14.55
C GLU A 139 -10.64 2.59 15.48
N LYS A 140 -11.59 1.66 15.46
CA LYS A 140 -11.51 0.40 16.21
C LYS A 140 -10.32 -0.46 15.76
N CYS A 141 -10.08 -0.56 14.45
CA CYS A 141 -8.96 -1.32 13.90
C CYS A 141 -7.60 -0.72 14.28
N LEU A 142 -7.50 0.62 14.31
CA LEU A 142 -6.29 1.36 14.65
C LEU A 142 -6.08 1.53 16.17
N LYS A 143 -7.00 1.04 17.00
CA LYS A 143 -6.83 1.05 18.46
C LYS A 143 -5.92 -0.11 18.90
N THR A 144 -4.63 0.04 18.63
CA THR A 144 -3.58 -0.94 18.91
C THR A 144 -2.28 -0.23 19.28
N SER A 145 -1.38 -0.96 19.91
CA SER A 145 0.00 -0.53 20.16
C SER A 145 0.95 -0.86 18.99
N ASP A 146 0.50 -1.58 17.99
CA ASP A 146 1.28 -1.96 16.83
C ASP A 146 1.73 -0.74 16.01
N PHE A 147 2.66 -0.96 15.09
CA PHE A 147 2.92 -0.03 13.99
C PHE A 147 1.72 0.01 13.04
N LYS A 148 1.14 1.18 12.84
CA LYS A 148 -0.15 1.36 12.16
C LYS A 148 0.03 1.75 10.72
N VAL A 149 -0.37 0.87 9.82
CA VAL A 149 -0.37 1.09 8.37
C VAL A 149 -1.81 1.19 7.89
N VAL A 150 -2.11 2.23 7.12
CA VAL A 150 -3.37 2.35 6.39
C VAL A 150 -3.08 2.29 4.90
N ALA A 151 -3.83 1.49 4.17
CA ALA A 151 -3.73 1.37 2.72
C ALA A 151 -5.07 1.76 2.08
N LEU A 152 -5.04 2.70 1.14
CA LEU A 152 -6.18 3.08 0.32
C LEU A 152 -5.68 3.48 -1.08
N HIS A 153 -6.53 3.31 -2.10
CA HIS A 153 -6.10 3.61 -3.46
C HIS A 153 -5.93 5.11 -3.71
N HIS A 154 -6.95 5.89 -3.39
CA HIS A 154 -6.93 7.33 -3.66
C HIS A 154 -6.00 8.07 -2.69
N HIS A 155 -5.21 8.98 -3.23
CA HIS A 155 -4.31 9.83 -2.45
C HIS A 155 -5.10 10.88 -1.63
N LEU A 156 -4.66 11.13 -0.40
CA LEU A 156 -5.34 12.05 0.53
C LEU A 156 -4.85 13.51 0.42
N ILE A 157 -3.68 13.71 -0.16
CA ILE A 157 -3.04 15.02 -0.35
C ILE A 157 -2.60 15.13 -1.81
N PRO A 158 -2.78 16.29 -2.48
CA PRO A 158 -2.35 16.48 -3.85
C PRO A 158 -0.92 16.05 -4.10
N VAL A 159 -0.71 15.27 -5.17
CA VAL A 159 0.61 14.79 -5.58
C VAL A 159 1.22 15.79 -6.56
N PRO A 160 2.42 16.35 -6.28
CA PRO A 160 3.09 17.27 -7.18
C PRO A 160 3.34 16.67 -8.56
N LYS A 161 3.39 17.51 -9.59
CA LYS A 161 3.60 17.12 -10.99
C LYS A 161 2.46 16.31 -11.63
N THR A 162 1.30 16.20 -11.00
CA THR A 162 0.13 15.52 -11.57
C THR A 162 -0.82 16.47 -12.29
N GLY A 163 -0.48 17.75 -12.36
CA GLY A 163 -1.30 18.79 -12.98
C GLY A 163 -2.41 19.29 -12.04
N ARG A 164 -3.56 19.64 -12.64
CA ARG A 164 -4.72 20.10 -11.87
C ARG A 164 -5.24 18.95 -11.00
N GLU A 165 -5.39 19.22 -9.70
CA GLU A 165 -5.86 18.20 -8.77
C GLU A 165 -7.30 17.80 -9.06
N ARG A 166 -7.50 16.50 -9.11
CA ARG A 166 -8.80 15.83 -9.24
C ARG A 166 -8.72 14.48 -8.54
N ASN A 167 -9.89 13.93 -8.19
CA ASN A 167 -10.01 12.55 -7.71
C ASN A 167 -9.36 12.31 -6.33
N ILE A 168 -9.20 13.36 -5.51
CA ILE A 168 -9.02 13.21 -4.07
C ILE A 168 -10.35 12.69 -3.49
N PRO A 169 -10.36 11.81 -2.49
CA PRO A 169 -11.58 11.44 -1.80
C PRO A 169 -12.36 12.66 -1.34
N MET A 170 -13.68 12.66 -1.56
CA MET A 170 -14.55 13.78 -1.18
C MET A 170 -14.45 14.13 0.30
N ASP A 171 -14.13 13.15 1.13
CA ASP A 171 -13.97 13.25 2.58
C ASP A 171 -12.50 13.18 3.03
N ALA A 172 -11.53 13.48 2.14
CA ALA A 172 -10.10 13.36 2.44
C ALA A 172 -9.66 14.14 3.68
N GLY A 173 -10.26 15.32 3.94
CA GLY A 173 -9.97 16.12 5.14
C GLY A 173 -10.38 15.41 6.43
N ASP A 174 -11.59 14.86 6.46
CA ASP A 174 -12.12 14.10 7.61
C ASP A 174 -11.29 12.81 7.83
N VAL A 175 -10.91 12.13 6.73
CA VAL A 175 -10.06 10.94 6.80
C VAL A 175 -8.67 11.28 7.33
N LEU A 176 -8.04 12.35 6.87
CA LEU A 176 -6.73 12.79 7.39
C LEU A 176 -6.80 13.11 8.89
N GLU A 177 -7.85 13.82 9.34
CA GLU A 177 -8.07 14.11 10.76
C GLU A 177 -8.20 12.81 11.57
N LEU A 178 -9.03 11.87 11.10
CA LEU A 178 -9.22 10.57 11.73
C LEU A 178 -7.89 9.81 11.86
N LEU A 179 -7.09 9.72 10.79
CA LEU A 179 -5.82 9.00 10.80
C LEU A 179 -4.77 9.64 11.71
N ILE A 180 -4.71 10.98 11.76
CA ILE A 180 -3.84 11.73 12.68
C ILE A 180 -4.26 11.46 14.13
N ARG A 181 -5.56 11.51 14.44
CA ARG A 181 -6.11 11.26 15.77
C ARG A 181 -5.86 9.80 16.23
N CYS A 182 -5.90 8.85 15.29
CA CYS A 182 -5.55 7.45 15.54
C CYS A 182 -4.03 7.22 15.65
N GLU A 183 -3.20 8.25 15.50
CA GLU A 183 -1.74 8.16 15.51
C GLU A 183 -1.21 7.14 14.49
N THR A 184 -1.74 7.19 13.27
CA THR A 184 -1.29 6.35 12.16
C THR A 184 0.16 6.68 11.81
N ASP A 185 1.01 5.65 11.65
CA ASP A 185 2.42 5.81 11.32
C ASP A 185 2.65 5.99 9.82
N LEU A 186 1.94 5.19 9.00
CA LEU A 186 2.15 5.08 7.57
C LEU A 186 0.83 4.98 6.80
N VAL A 187 0.72 5.73 5.71
CA VAL A 187 -0.39 5.65 4.75
C VAL A 187 0.15 5.32 3.37
N LEU A 188 -0.40 4.31 2.71
CA LEU A 188 -0.01 3.84 1.39
C LEU A 188 -1.11 4.15 0.37
N CYS A 189 -0.77 4.85 -0.70
CA CYS A 189 -1.70 5.27 -1.75
C CYS A 189 -1.15 4.98 -3.16
N GLY A 190 -2.04 4.89 -4.14
CA GLY A 190 -1.73 4.78 -5.57
C GLY A 190 -2.32 5.90 -6.43
N HIS A 191 -3.03 5.51 -7.51
CA HIS A 191 -3.91 6.32 -8.35
C HIS A 191 -3.23 7.31 -9.30
N LYS A 192 -2.23 8.04 -8.85
CA LYS A 192 -1.62 9.11 -9.68
C LYS A 192 -0.48 8.65 -10.57
N HIS A 193 0.01 7.43 -10.41
CA HIS A 193 1.17 6.87 -11.09
C HIS A 193 2.45 7.71 -10.92
N VAL A 194 2.47 8.57 -9.89
CA VAL A 194 3.60 9.44 -9.56
C VAL A 194 4.03 9.14 -8.14
N PRO A 195 5.22 8.58 -7.94
CA PRO A 195 5.71 8.28 -6.61
C PRO A 195 6.03 9.57 -5.86
N TRP A 196 5.49 9.70 -4.64
CA TRP A 196 5.69 10.88 -3.80
C TRP A 196 5.59 10.52 -2.32
N ILE A 197 6.24 11.32 -1.47
CA ILE A 197 6.16 11.15 -0.02
C ILE A 197 5.80 12.48 0.64
N TRP A 198 4.81 12.41 1.53
CA TRP A 198 4.47 13.49 2.45
C TRP A 198 4.78 13.08 3.89
N ASN A 199 5.14 14.04 4.72
CA ASN A 199 5.25 13.89 6.18
C ASN A 199 4.30 14.89 6.82
N LEU A 200 3.23 14.39 7.43
CA LEU A 200 2.18 15.19 8.05
C LEU A 200 2.04 14.80 9.51
N ASN A 201 2.40 15.71 10.43
CA ASN A 201 2.30 15.50 11.88
C ASN A 201 2.95 14.18 12.38
N GLY A 202 4.00 13.74 11.72
CA GLY A 202 4.67 12.49 12.05
C GLY A 202 4.18 11.29 11.25
N MET A 203 2.97 11.30 10.70
CA MET A 203 2.46 10.31 9.76
C MET A 203 3.16 10.47 8.40
N ILE A 204 3.63 9.36 7.84
CA ILE A 204 4.24 9.31 6.51
C ILE A 204 3.17 8.86 5.52
N ILE A 205 2.97 9.61 4.44
CA ILE A 205 2.04 9.24 3.35
C ILE A 205 2.87 8.97 2.10
N VAL A 206 2.78 7.75 1.58
CA VAL A 206 3.54 7.27 0.44
C VAL A 206 2.61 7.00 -0.73
N ASN A 207 2.79 7.75 -1.81
CA ASN A 207 2.14 7.46 -3.08
C ASN A 207 3.06 6.58 -3.93
N ALA A 208 2.56 5.47 -4.44
CA ALA A 208 3.28 4.63 -5.37
C ALA A 208 3.28 5.22 -6.79
N GLY A 209 4.30 4.85 -7.57
CA GLY A 209 4.21 4.88 -9.02
C GLY A 209 3.49 3.65 -9.53
N THR A 210 3.31 3.54 -10.85
CA THR A 210 2.91 2.26 -11.45
C THR A 210 4.10 1.32 -11.53
N ALA A 211 3.90 0.05 -11.20
CA ALA A 211 4.98 -0.93 -11.19
C ALA A 211 5.26 -1.50 -12.60
N CYS A 212 4.23 -1.73 -13.40
CA CYS A 212 4.35 -2.53 -14.64
C CYS A 212 3.46 -2.04 -15.80
N THR A 213 3.12 -0.73 -15.84
CA THR A 213 2.42 -0.15 -17.01
C THR A 213 3.24 0.93 -17.68
N ASN A 214 2.88 1.26 -18.95
CA ASN A 214 3.41 2.43 -19.63
C ASN A 214 2.63 3.73 -19.35
N ARG A 215 1.63 3.69 -18.44
CA ARG A 215 0.83 4.86 -18.02
C ARG A 215 1.60 5.75 -17.03
N THR A 216 2.85 6.02 -17.32
CA THR A 216 3.68 6.93 -16.53
C THR A 216 3.43 8.38 -16.93
N LYS A 217 3.67 9.31 -16.01
CA LYS A 217 3.59 10.74 -16.27
C LYS A 217 4.98 11.33 -16.40
N TRP A 218 5.16 12.25 -17.34
CA TRP A 218 6.45 12.86 -17.63
C TRP A 218 7.52 11.78 -17.93
N ASN A 219 8.73 11.99 -17.52
CA ASN A 219 9.82 11.02 -17.63
C ASN A 219 10.00 10.18 -16.33
N ILE A 220 8.89 9.90 -15.61
CA ILE A 220 8.94 9.10 -14.39
C ILE A 220 8.99 7.63 -14.80
N SER A 221 9.99 6.91 -14.30
CA SER A 221 10.13 5.47 -14.52
C SER A 221 9.13 4.68 -13.67
N GLN A 222 8.76 3.49 -14.16
CA GLN A 222 8.01 2.53 -13.36
C GLN A 222 8.77 2.22 -12.08
N SER A 223 8.03 2.14 -10.97
CA SER A 223 8.62 1.88 -9.67
C SER A 223 7.61 1.33 -8.68
N PHE A 224 8.12 0.68 -7.65
CA PHE A 224 7.39 0.28 -6.45
C PHE A 224 8.20 0.69 -5.22
N ASN A 225 7.63 0.55 -4.02
CA ASN A 225 8.32 0.95 -2.79
C ASN A 225 8.71 -0.28 -1.96
N LEU A 226 9.90 -0.26 -1.38
CA LEU A 226 10.31 -1.11 -0.27
C LEU A 226 10.34 -0.24 0.99
N ILE A 227 9.69 -0.69 2.04
CA ILE A 227 9.62 0.00 3.33
C ILE A 227 10.20 -0.94 4.37
N GLU A 228 11.31 -0.53 4.97
CA GLU A 228 11.96 -1.25 6.05
C GLU A 228 11.62 -0.56 7.38
N ILE A 229 11.19 -1.35 8.36
CA ILE A 229 10.80 -0.88 9.68
C ILE A 229 11.63 -1.64 10.70
N ASP A 230 12.57 -0.93 11.32
CA ASP A 230 13.36 -1.50 12.40
C ASP A 230 12.44 -1.68 13.63
N GLU A 231 12.36 -2.89 14.15
CA GLU A 231 11.71 -3.23 15.40
C GLU A 231 10.31 -2.59 15.59
N PRO A 232 9.30 -2.95 14.78
CA PRO A 232 8.00 -2.28 14.77
C PRO A 232 7.29 -2.26 16.13
N GLU A 233 7.56 -3.23 16.99
CA GLU A 233 6.97 -3.37 18.32
C GLU A 233 7.55 -2.38 19.34
N LYS A 234 8.77 -1.89 19.12
CA LYS A 234 9.44 -0.96 20.05
C LYS A 234 8.95 0.48 19.87
N GLU A 235 9.05 1.26 20.97
CA GLU A 235 8.71 2.68 20.95
C GLU A 235 9.63 3.52 20.04
N LYS A 236 10.83 3.02 19.78
CA LYS A 236 11.85 3.69 18.96
C LYS A 236 12.34 2.75 17.88
N GLY A 237 12.44 3.23 16.68
CA GLY A 237 12.96 2.50 15.54
C GLY A 237 13.24 3.45 14.39
N THR A 238 13.64 2.92 13.26
CA THR A 238 13.85 3.68 12.04
C THR A 238 12.91 3.15 10.96
N ILE A 239 12.38 4.04 10.15
CA ILE A 239 11.67 3.71 8.91
C ILE A 239 12.58 4.15 7.77
N ARG A 240 12.87 3.24 6.84
CA ARG A 240 13.53 3.55 5.57
C ARG A 240 12.58 3.22 4.43
N ILE A 241 12.49 4.11 3.47
CA ILE A 241 11.67 3.91 2.27
C ILE A 241 12.56 4.03 1.06
N TYR A 242 12.60 2.96 0.28
CA TYR A 242 13.31 2.90 -0.98
C TYR A 242 12.32 2.89 -2.14
N ARG A 243 12.64 3.62 -3.18
CA ARG A 243 12.01 3.48 -4.49
C ARG A 243 12.79 2.47 -5.29
N MET A 244 12.12 1.38 -5.63
CA MET A 244 12.68 0.27 -6.37
C MET A 244 12.32 0.39 -7.84
N TYR A 245 13.28 0.23 -8.73
CA TYR A 245 13.06 0.29 -10.17
C TYR A 245 13.12 -1.11 -10.77
N PRO A 246 12.05 -1.60 -11.44
CA PRO A 246 12.03 -2.96 -12.02
C PRO A 246 13.13 -3.23 -13.04
N ARG A 247 13.62 -2.18 -13.72
CA ARG A 247 14.72 -2.29 -14.69
C ARG A 247 16.12 -2.24 -14.07
N GLY A 248 16.19 -2.18 -12.74
CA GLY A 248 17.41 -2.13 -11.94
C GLY A 248 17.62 -0.79 -11.25
N GLY A 249 18.25 -0.87 -10.09
CA GLY A 249 18.53 0.27 -9.20
C GLY A 249 17.45 0.47 -8.14
N GLU A 250 17.85 1.23 -7.13
CA GLU A 250 17.02 1.66 -6.00
C GLU A 250 17.46 3.04 -5.53
N GLU A 251 16.59 3.75 -4.86
CA GLU A 251 16.85 5.08 -4.31
C GLU A 251 16.28 5.16 -2.89
N LEU A 252 17.11 5.44 -1.90
CA LEU A 252 16.65 5.78 -0.56
C LEU A 252 15.94 7.15 -0.61
N VAL A 253 14.62 7.17 -0.47
CA VAL A 253 13.84 8.42 -0.59
C VAL A 253 13.42 8.99 0.75
N LEU A 254 13.44 8.20 1.82
CA LEU A 254 13.21 8.64 3.18
C LEU A 254 13.96 7.76 4.18
N GLU A 255 14.61 8.38 5.15
CA GLU A 255 15.02 7.75 6.40
C GLU A 255 14.51 8.61 7.56
N LYS A 256 13.80 8.00 8.50
CA LYS A 256 13.19 8.71 9.62
C LYS A 256 13.25 7.88 10.89
N ARG A 257 13.74 8.49 11.97
CA ARG A 257 13.61 7.93 13.32
C ARG A 257 12.16 8.05 13.78
N ARG A 258 11.64 6.94 14.28
CA ARG A 258 10.33 6.85 14.91
C ARG A 258 10.49 6.97 16.41
N VAL A 259 9.62 7.76 17.02
CA VAL A 259 9.40 7.76 18.47
C VAL A 259 7.88 7.66 18.63
N LYS A 260 7.38 6.57 19.22
CA LYS A 260 5.96 6.48 19.61
C LYS A 260 5.64 7.64 20.54
N LYS A 261 4.52 8.29 20.28
CA LYS A 261 3.98 9.35 21.14
C LYS A 261 3.28 8.77 22.35
#